data_e030dc1407436d3d7b47c13f55fd9499
#
_entry.id   e030dc1407436d3d7b47c13f55fd9499
#
_cell.length_a   1.000
_cell.length_b   1.000
_cell.length_c   1.000
_cell.angle_alpha   90.00
_cell.angle_beta   90.00
_cell.angle_gamma   90.00
#
_symmetry.space_group_name_H-M   'P 1'
#
loop_
_entity.id
_entity.type
_entity.pdbx_description
1 polymer ?
#
loop_
_entity_poly.entity_id
_entity_poly.type
_entity_poly.pdbx_seq_one_letter_code
_entity_poly.pdbx_strand_id
1 'polypeptide(L)'
;MSFFDLLINKANHLVNQIYKKNYNSITSDQLIWQHIQDCEKQFQKNQEAIYYSKDILQDLINKRLQTILLHAKTKSPWYKKTLAKINIENFTRERLEELPTINKTILMENWDAIVTDPKLSLNLVEKHLSKKNDSIDTLYLFSRYQVVSTGGSSGKRGVFIYDWDEWITFHTAFVRYPLYNYERTQIVTTKLNTNPRIVSLFVTNTAIAAYSLAKTFGRVNQNMYFLPMAVTPLNIVITRLNQIQPDILSAGPSYIHKVCQLVQKGQIKIEPKILFVGGEPLFEQTLALIKETWPKVDIFNVFGCTEGMVGLNCRANVDEMHLNDDQCIIEPLDEQNRPVDKGIMVSKMYITNLYNYTLPLIRYENSDEILFLNKTCDCGIHHQLIQTPKGRPGCDFNYPGNIFVHHSLFLGALLPEKIFRNIRSNKQLMGLISRL
;
A
#
# COMPACT_ATOMS: atom_id res chain seq x y z
N MET A 1 8.70 8.99 -23.06
CA MET A 1 7.93 9.80 -22.09
C MET A 1 7.36 8.85 -21.09
N SER A 2 7.80 8.91 -19.80
CA SER A 2 7.34 7.97 -18.76
C SER A 2 5.86 8.25 -18.42
N PHE A 3 5.18 7.29 -17.75
CA PHE A 3 3.83 7.50 -17.21
C PHE A 3 3.78 8.73 -16.29
N PHE A 4 4.89 9.00 -15.58
CA PHE A 4 5.07 10.20 -14.77
C PHE A 4 5.28 11.45 -15.63
N ASP A 5 6.07 11.39 -16.70
CA ASP A 5 6.20 12.53 -17.64
C ASP A 5 4.84 12.94 -18.20
N LEU A 6 3.97 11.96 -18.41
CA LEU A 6 2.62 12.18 -18.88
C LEU A 6 1.73 12.85 -17.84
N LEU A 7 1.81 12.39 -16.58
CA LEU A 7 1.13 12.99 -15.44
C LEU A 7 1.65 14.41 -15.17
N ILE A 8 2.97 14.62 -15.29
CA ILE A 8 3.67 15.86 -14.96
C ILE A 8 3.54 16.91 -16.06
N ASN A 9 3.62 16.54 -17.34
CA ASN A 9 3.39 17.51 -18.40
C ASN A 9 1.99 18.12 -18.34
N LYS A 10 0.97 17.35 -17.95
CA LYS A 10 -0.37 17.88 -17.67
C LYS A 10 -0.42 18.69 -16.37
N ALA A 11 0.26 18.21 -15.32
CA ALA A 11 0.40 18.93 -14.07
C ALA A 11 1.02 20.30 -14.30
N ASN A 12 2.14 20.38 -15.00
CA ASN A 12 2.82 21.64 -15.35
C ASN A 12 1.92 22.56 -16.19
N HIS A 13 1.12 22.04 -17.10
CA HIS A 13 0.19 22.84 -17.90
C HIS A 13 -0.93 23.44 -17.03
N LEU A 14 -1.52 22.67 -16.11
CA LEU A 14 -2.53 23.16 -15.15
C LEU A 14 -1.92 24.13 -14.14
N VAL A 15 -0.73 23.82 -13.61
CA VAL A 15 0.04 24.68 -12.70
C VAL A 15 0.30 26.03 -13.36
N ASN A 16 0.76 26.06 -14.60
CA ASN A 16 0.97 27.32 -15.34
C ASN A 16 -0.31 28.11 -15.57
N GLN A 17 -1.48 27.47 -15.64
CA GLN A 17 -2.78 28.17 -15.69
C GLN A 17 -3.20 28.69 -14.32
N ILE A 18 -2.88 27.99 -13.21
CA ILE A 18 -3.24 28.37 -11.84
C ILE A 18 -2.30 29.45 -11.29
N TYR A 19 -0.98 29.37 -11.59
CA TYR A 19 0.03 30.33 -11.13
C TYR A 19 -0.14 31.74 -11.72
N LYS A 20 -0.98 31.94 -12.73
CA LYS A 20 -1.34 33.28 -13.23
C LYS A 20 -2.28 34.06 -12.32
N LYS A 21 -2.80 33.45 -11.24
CA LYS A 21 -3.61 34.13 -10.20
C LYS A 21 -2.75 34.34 -8.95
N ASN A 22 -2.52 35.59 -8.56
CA ASN A 22 -1.80 35.99 -7.32
C ASN A 22 -2.50 35.37 -6.10
N TYR A 23 -1.85 34.44 -5.40
CA TYR A 23 -2.29 33.90 -4.13
C TYR A 23 -1.32 34.29 -3.01
N ASN A 24 -1.84 34.98 -1.99
CA ASN A 24 -1.10 35.34 -0.78
C ASN A 24 -1.09 34.25 0.32
N SER A 25 -1.64 33.06 0.04
CA SER A 25 -1.65 31.92 0.96
C SER A 25 -1.46 30.62 0.18
N ILE A 26 -0.72 29.67 0.74
CA ILE A 26 -0.57 28.31 0.21
C ILE A 26 -1.91 27.60 0.36
N THR A 27 -2.55 27.22 -0.74
CA THR A 27 -3.78 26.43 -0.72
C THR A 27 -3.47 24.94 -0.59
N SER A 28 -4.44 24.14 -0.15
CA SER A 28 -4.31 22.68 -0.11
C SER A 28 -4.00 22.07 -1.49
N ASP A 29 -4.49 22.67 -2.57
CA ASP A 29 -4.16 22.26 -3.93
C ASP A 29 -2.68 22.52 -4.27
N GLN A 30 -2.13 23.66 -3.86
CA GLN A 30 -0.69 23.94 -4.05
C GLN A 30 0.20 22.95 -3.29
N LEU A 31 -0.19 22.57 -2.07
CA LEU A 31 0.52 21.55 -1.29
C LEU A 31 0.52 20.19 -1.99
N ILE A 32 -0.61 19.80 -2.58
CA ILE A 32 -0.69 18.54 -3.35
C ILE A 32 0.17 18.62 -4.61
N TRP A 33 0.16 19.74 -5.31
CA TRP A 33 1.03 19.92 -6.47
C TRP A 33 2.52 19.83 -6.12
N GLN A 34 2.93 20.47 -5.03
CA GLN A 34 4.29 20.33 -4.51
C GLN A 34 4.61 18.86 -4.21
N HIS A 35 3.69 18.15 -3.54
CA HIS A 35 3.83 16.73 -3.23
C HIS A 35 4.03 15.89 -4.49
N ILE A 36 3.30 16.16 -5.55
CA ILE A 36 3.42 15.44 -6.81
C ILE A 36 4.78 15.69 -7.48
N GLN A 37 5.26 16.95 -7.49
CA GLN A 37 6.59 17.29 -8.00
C GLN A 37 7.71 16.64 -7.19
N ASP A 38 7.57 16.61 -5.87
CA ASP A 38 8.52 15.94 -4.99
C ASP A 38 8.49 14.43 -5.19
N CYS A 39 7.31 13.87 -5.52
CA CYS A 39 7.14 12.48 -5.87
C CYS A 39 7.96 12.06 -7.09
N GLU A 40 8.01 12.90 -8.12
CA GLU A 40 8.84 12.64 -9.32
C GLU A 40 10.32 12.53 -8.97
N LYS A 41 10.83 13.52 -8.23
CA LYS A 41 12.23 13.53 -7.81
C LYS A 41 12.57 12.31 -6.95
N GLN A 42 11.69 11.95 -6.04
CA GLN A 42 11.87 10.80 -5.16
C GLN A 42 11.73 9.48 -5.92
N PHE A 43 10.85 9.43 -6.91
CA PHE A 43 10.65 8.26 -7.76
C PHE A 43 11.93 7.91 -8.52
N GLN A 44 12.61 8.88 -9.12
CA GLN A 44 13.88 8.67 -9.82
C GLN A 44 14.92 8.03 -8.89
N LYS A 45 15.09 8.56 -7.67
CA LYS A 45 16.02 8.00 -6.67
C LYS A 45 15.64 6.57 -6.25
N ASN A 46 14.35 6.32 -6.03
CA ASN A 46 13.86 4.99 -5.64
C ASN A 46 13.98 3.98 -6.78
N GLN A 47 13.89 4.44 -8.02
CA GLN A 47 14.06 3.60 -9.20
C GLN A 47 15.52 3.18 -9.39
N GLU A 48 16.48 4.07 -9.12
CA GLU A 48 17.91 3.74 -9.16
C GLU A 48 18.26 2.56 -8.24
N ALA A 49 17.64 2.49 -7.05
CA ALA A 49 17.87 1.40 -6.10
C ALA A 49 17.49 0.00 -6.63
N ILE A 50 16.59 -0.08 -7.61
CA ILE A 50 16.21 -1.36 -8.25
C ILE A 50 17.39 -1.99 -8.99
N TYR A 51 18.30 -1.15 -9.51
CA TYR A 51 19.46 -1.59 -10.32
C TYR A 51 20.72 -1.86 -9.49
N TYR A 52 20.67 -1.63 -8.19
CA TYR A 52 21.84 -1.83 -7.32
C TYR A 52 22.24 -3.31 -7.26
N SER A 53 23.54 -3.55 -7.27
CA SER A 53 24.08 -4.86 -6.95
C SER A 53 23.73 -5.24 -5.51
N LYS A 54 23.81 -6.52 -5.19
CA LYS A 54 23.51 -7.03 -3.84
C LYS A 54 24.33 -6.32 -2.75
N ASP A 55 25.59 -6.03 -3.00
CA ASP A 55 26.50 -5.40 -2.03
C ASP A 55 26.10 -3.92 -1.80
N ILE A 56 25.87 -3.16 -2.89
CA ILE A 56 25.43 -1.77 -2.80
C ILE A 56 24.06 -1.68 -2.07
N LEU A 57 23.16 -2.62 -2.37
CA LEU A 57 21.86 -2.68 -1.72
C LEU A 57 21.99 -2.94 -0.22
N GLN A 58 22.88 -3.87 0.18
CA GLN A 58 23.14 -4.18 1.58
C GLN A 58 23.73 -3.00 2.35
N ASP A 59 24.68 -2.28 1.75
CA ASP A 59 25.28 -1.07 2.34
C ASP A 59 24.22 0.03 2.52
N LEU A 60 23.35 0.22 1.53
CA LEU A 60 22.25 1.16 1.61
C LEU A 60 21.28 0.81 2.75
N ILE A 61 20.91 -0.46 2.89
CA ILE A 61 20.04 -0.95 3.97
C ILE A 61 20.66 -0.67 5.32
N ASN A 62 21.93 -1.02 5.52
CA ASN A 62 22.65 -0.81 6.78
C ASN A 62 22.74 0.70 7.13
N LYS A 63 23.02 1.55 6.15
CA LYS A 63 23.07 3.00 6.35
C LYS A 63 21.70 3.58 6.73
N ARG A 64 20.63 3.13 6.08
CA ARG A 64 19.26 3.54 6.42
C ARG A 64 18.86 3.05 7.81
N LEU A 65 19.25 1.80 8.17
CA LEU A 65 19.00 1.24 9.49
C LEU A 65 19.69 2.06 10.58
N GLN A 66 20.96 2.38 10.44
CA GLN A 66 21.69 3.25 11.39
C GLN A 66 21.01 4.61 11.53
N THR A 67 20.59 5.20 10.40
CA THR A 67 19.94 6.51 10.39
C THR A 67 18.60 6.50 11.15
N ILE A 68 17.74 5.51 10.90
CA ILE A 68 16.44 5.43 11.59
C ILE A 68 16.61 5.10 13.08
N LEU A 69 17.55 4.23 13.44
CA LEU A 69 17.87 3.92 14.84
C LEU A 69 18.36 5.13 15.61
N LEU A 70 19.28 5.91 15.02
CA LEU A 70 19.82 7.13 15.62
C LEU A 70 18.72 8.19 15.78
N HIS A 71 17.89 8.38 14.75
CA HIS A 71 16.76 9.30 14.80
C HIS A 71 15.75 8.89 15.88
N ALA A 72 15.33 7.63 15.91
CA ALA A 72 14.40 7.11 16.91
C ALA A 72 14.96 7.28 18.33
N LYS A 73 16.22 6.87 18.58
CA LYS A 73 16.88 7.02 19.88
C LYS A 73 16.96 8.48 20.34
N THR A 74 17.10 9.42 19.39
CA THR A 74 17.27 10.85 19.69
C THR A 74 15.94 11.57 19.91
N LYS A 75 14.91 11.24 19.11
CA LYS A 75 13.67 12.01 19.01
C LYS A 75 12.48 11.37 19.72
N SER A 76 12.43 10.03 19.84
CA SER A 76 11.33 9.31 20.46
C SER A 76 11.65 9.03 21.94
N PRO A 77 10.80 9.45 22.89
CA PRO A 77 10.95 9.11 24.31
C PRO A 77 10.98 7.59 24.56
N TRP A 78 10.19 6.82 23.83
CA TRP A 78 10.16 5.36 23.88
C TRP A 78 11.52 4.77 23.48
N TYR A 79 12.00 5.12 22.29
CA TYR A 79 13.25 4.56 21.77
C TYR A 79 14.49 5.10 22.48
N LYS A 80 14.44 6.32 23.03
CA LYS A 80 15.51 6.82 23.91
C LYS A 80 15.72 5.89 25.10
N LYS A 81 14.66 5.34 25.68
CA LYS A 81 14.71 4.41 26.80
C LYS A 81 15.08 2.99 26.36
N THR A 82 14.40 2.45 25.33
CA THR A 82 14.54 1.04 24.94
C THR A 82 15.84 0.76 24.18
N LEU A 83 16.40 1.76 23.47
CA LEU A 83 17.68 1.67 22.77
C LEU A 83 18.86 2.27 23.57
N ALA A 84 18.67 2.58 24.86
CA ALA A 84 19.71 3.27 25.66
C ALA A 84 21.04 2.53 25.65
N LYS A 85 21.03 1.21 25.78
CA LYS A 85 22.22 0.34 25.86
C LYS A 85 22.75 -0.11 24.49
N ILE A 86 22.02 0.18 23.40
CA ILE A 86 22.39 -0.26 22.06
C ILE A 86 23.41 0.72 21.46
N ASN A 87 24.57 0.19 21.06
CA ASN A 87 25.53 0.94 20.25
C ASN A 87 25.07 0.91 18.77
N ILE A 88 24.70 2.09 18.26
CA ILE A 88 24.20 2.26 16.89
C ILE A 88 25.35 2.47 15.90
N GLU A 89 26.52 2.88 16.36
CA GLU A 89 27.68 3.03 15.50
C GLU A 89 28.02 1.68 14.85
N ASN A 90 28.10 1.68 13.52
CA ASN A 90 28.31 0.47 12.72
C ASN A 90 27.28 -0.65 12.97
N PHE A 91 26.04 -0.30 13.33
CA PHE A 91 24.97 -1.25 13.50
C PHE A 91 24.55 -1.81 12.13
N THR A 92 24.46 -3.12 11.99
CA THR A 92 24.09 -3.78 10.76
C THR A 92 22.85 -4.67 10.95
N ARG A 93 22.26 -5.10 9.85
CA ARG A 93 21.04 -5.94 9.89
C ARG A 93 21.25 -7.29 10.59
N GLU A 94 22.47 -7.80 10.63
CA GLU A 94 22.83 -9.05 11.31
C GLU A 94 22.68 -8.95 12.84
N ARG A 95 22.59 -7.74 13.36
CA ARG A 95 22.44 -7.43 14.79
C ARG A 95 21.00 -7.08 15.19
N LEU A 96 20.02 -7.25 14.29
CA LEU A 96 18.63 -6.87 14.56
C LEU A 96 18.04 -7.50 15.82
N GLU A 97 18.45 -8.73 16.15
CA GLU A 97 17.98 -9.43 17.34
C GLU A 97 18.32 -8.72 18.67
N GLU A 98 19.31 -7.82 18.68
CA GLU A 98 19.64 -6.98 19.84
C GLU A 98 18.57 -5.90 20.11
N LEU A 99 17.71 -5.60 19.10
CA LEU A 99 16.71 -4.54 19.21
C LEU A 99 15.40 -5.07 19.82
N PRO A 100 14.73 -4.25 20.63
CA PRO A 100 13.43 -4.59 21.20
C PRO A 100 12.38 -4.73 20.10
N THR A 101 11.41 -5.59 20.32
CA THR A 101 10.25 -5.77 19.43
C THR A 101 9.07 -4.96 19.91
N ILE A 102 8.22 -4.54 18.97
CA ILE A 102 6.94 -3.92 19.26
C ILE A 102 5.84 -4.64 18.49
N ASN A 103 4.64 -4.67 19.04
CA ASN A 103 3.44 -5.15 18.36
C ASN A 103 2.36 -4.04 18.34
N LYS A 104 1.24 -4.32 17.73
CA LYS A 104 0.14 -3.35 17.65
C LYS A 104 -0.33 -2.84 18.99
N THR A 105 -0.39 -3.71 20.01
CA THR A 105 -0.83 -3.33 21.35
C THR A 105 0.17 -2.35 21.98
N ILE A 106 1.45 -2.72 21.99
CA ILE A 106 2.53 -1.86 22.49
C ILE A 106 2.56 -0.53 21.76
N LEU A 107 2.43 -0.55 20.42
CA LEU A 107 2.40 0.67 19.61
C LEU A 107 1.26 1.60 20.05
N MET A 108 0.04 1.07 20.15
CA MET A 108 -1.13 1.90 20.44
C MET A 108 -1.16 2.40 21.90
N GLU A 109 -0.66 1.62 22.86
CA GLU A 109 -0.55 2.02 24.27
C GLU A 109 0.57 3.06 24.53
N ASN A 110 1.59 3.08 23.68
CA ASN A 110 2.75 3.98 23.82
C ASN A 110 2.89 4.96 22.64
N TRP A 111 1.85 5.19 21.87
CA TRP A 111 1.87 5.93 20.62
C TRP A 111 2.52 7.32 20.79
N ASP A 112 2.12 8.08 21.82
CA ASP A 112 2.62 9.41 22.11
C ASP A 112 4.09 9.41 22.54
N ALA A 113 4.59 8.30 23.06
CA ALA A 113 5.99 8.14 23.41
C ALA A 113 6.85 7.62 22.24
N ILE A 114 6.24 6.94 21.25
CA ILE A 114 6.94 6.41 20.07
C ILE A 114 7.09 7.46 18.99
N VAL A 115 6.06 8.30 18.76
CA VAL A 115 6.10 9.38 17.76
C VAL A 115 7.25 10.35 18.06
N THR A 116 7.88 10.87 17.01
CA THR A 116 9.09 11.71 17.13
C THR A 116 8.81 13.21 17.14
N ASP A 117 7.68 13.67 16.58
CA ASP A 117 7.25 15.06 16.66
C ASP A 117 6.38 15.27 17.90
N PRO A 118 6.83 16.08 18.89
CA PRO A 118 6.10 16.32 20.13
C PRO A 118 4.78 17.09 19.96
N LYS A 119 4.49 17.61 18.77
CA LYS A 119 3.21 18.24 18.44
C LYS A 119 2.10 17.22 18.13
N LEU A 120 2.46 15.96 17.91
CA LEU A 120 1.57 14.88 17.58
C LEU A 120 1.16 14.10 18.83
N SER A 121 -0.09 13.68 18.88
CA SER A 121 -0.60 12.72 19.88
C SER A 121 -1.65 11.80 19.25
N LEU A 122 -1.84 10.62 19.81
CA LEU A 122 -2.84 9.68 19.33
C LEU A 122 -4.24 10.30 19.29
N ASN A 123 -4.62 11.03 20.32
CA ASN A 123 -5.91 11.75 20.40
C ASN A 123 -6.08 12.73 19.23
N LEU A 124 -5.02 13.52 18.93
CA LEU A 124 -5.05 14.48 17.83
C LEU A 124 -5.23 13.79 16.46
N VAL A 125 -4.47 12.73 16.21
CA VAL A 125 -4.53 12.02 14.91
C VAL A 125 -5.84 11.24 14.76
N GLU A 126 -6.41 10.68 15.83
CA GLU A 126 -7.73 10.05 15.80
C GLU A 126 -8.85 11.07 15.58
N LYS A 127 -8.76 12.23 16.19
CA LYS A 127 -9.67 13.35 15.93
C LYS A 127 -9.58 13.82 14.46
N HIS A 128 -8.39 13.85 13.87
CA HIS A 128 -8.21 14.12 12.45
C HIS A 128 -8.86 13.03 11.59
N LEU A 129 -8.59 11.75 11.86
CA LEU A 129 -9.20 10.63 11.13
C LEU A 129 -10.73 10.66 11.18
N SER A 130 -11.33 11.04 12.31
CA SER A 130 -12.80 11.12 12.42
C SER A 130 -13.43 12.24 11.59
N LYS A 131 -12.66 13.27 11.26
CA LYS A 131 -13.06 14.43 10.42
C LYS A 131 -12.63 14.29 8.97
N LYS A 132 -11.68 13.38 8.70
CA LYS A 132 -11.11 13.16 7.38
C LYS A 132 -12.20 12.64 6.45
N ASN A 133 -12.50 13.40 5.43
CA ASN A 133 -13.46 13.10 4.37
C ASN A 133 -12.80 13.28 3.00
N ASP A 134 -13.59 13.32 1.94
CA ASP A 134 -13.10 13.51 0.58
C ASP A 134 -12.62 14.94 0.28
N SER A 135 -12.77 15.88 1.21
CA SER A 135 -12.26 17.23 1.07
C SER A 135 -10.74 17.23 1.20
N ILE A 136 -10.08 17.97 0.32
CA ILE A 136 -8.63 18.13 0.34
C ILE A 136 -8.14 18.80 1.61
N ASP A 137 -8.94 19.73 2.17
CA ASP A 137 -8.58 20.49 3.38
C ASP A 137 -8.45 19.58 4.62
N THR A 138 -9.05 18.39 4.56
CA THR A 138 -8.96 17.39 5.63
C THR A 138 -8.02 16.23 5.29
N LEU A 139 -7.37 16.23 4.13
CA LEU A 139 -6.52 15.11 3.70
C LEU A 139 -5.24 15.02 4.52
N TYR A 140 -4.62 16.18 4.84
CA TYR A 140 -3.38 16.26 5.60
C TYR A 140 -3.57 16.93 6.95
N LEU A 141 -3.06 16.31 8.01
CA LEU A 141 -2.94 16.94 9.32
C LEU A 141 -1.81 17.98 9.28
N PHE A 142 -2.10 19.22 9.68
CA PHE A 142 -1.17 20.36 9.63
C PHE A 142 -0.59 20.62 8.23
N SER A 143 -1.33 20.29 7.17
CA SER A 143 -0.86 20.38 5.78
C SER A 143 0.46 19.65 5.51
N ARG A 144 0.79 18.66 6.32
CA ARG A 144 2.07 17.97 6.30
C ARG A 144 1.95 16.45 6.44
N TYR A 145 1.13 15.98 7.37
CA TYR A 145 1.11 14.56 7.74
C TYR A 145 -0.07 13.83 7.12
N GLN A 146 0.19 12.69 6.52
CA GLN A 146 -0.83 11.71 6.18
C GLN A 146 -1.10 10.79 7.38
N VAL A 147 -2.35 10.73 7.79
CA VAL A 147 -2.81 9.82 8.84
C VAL A 147 -3.65 8.72 8.21
N VAL A 148 -3.30 7.48 8.48
CA VAL A 148 -3.98 6.29 7.98
C VAL A 148 -4.19 5.27 9.08
N SER A 149 -5.11 4.34 8.88
CA SER A 149 -5.37 3.28 9.85
C SER A 149 -5.63 1.94 9.19
N THR A 150 -5.37 0.87 9.95
CA THR A 150 -5.74 -0.48 9.52
C THR A 150 -7.25 -0.71 9.70
N GLY A 151 -7.81 -1.67 8.94
CA GLY A 151 -9.23 -2.04 9.03
C GLY A 151 -9.67 -2.67 10.36
N GLY A 152 -8.75 -2.97 11.28
CA GLY A 152 -9.09 -3.52 12.60
C GLY A 152 -9.49 -5.00 12.58
N SER A 153 -9.10 -5.79 11.59
CA SER A 153 -9.39 -7.24 11.49
C SER A 153 -8.98 -8.04 12.73
N SER A 154 -8.02 -7.55 13.51
CA SER A 154 -7.57 -8.13 14.80
C SER A 154 -8.28 -7.54 16.03
N GLY A 155 -9.39 -6.81 15.87
CA GLY A 155 -10.17 -6.19 16.96
C GLY A 155 -9.67 -4.84 17.45
N LYS A 156 -8.40 -4.49 17.22
CA LYS A 156 -7.85 -3.15 17.52
C LYS A 156 -7.36 -2.50 16.21
N ARG A 157 -7.78 -1.26 15.98
CA ARG A 157 -7.30 -0.46 14.84
C ARG A 157 -5.89 0.06 15.13
N GLY A 158 -4.95 -0.15 14.22
CA GLY A 158 -3.66 0.53 14.24
C GLY A 158 -3.79 1.90 13.57
N VAL A 159 -3.16 2.92 14.15
CA VAL A 159 -3.10 4.28 13.60
C VAL A 159 -1.66 4.62 13.27
N PHE A 160 -1.43 4.99 12.01
CA PHE A 160 -0.12 5.29 11.46
C PHE A 160 -0.10 6.71 10.89
N ILE A 161 1.06 7.33 10.97
CA ILE A 161 1.26 8.67 10.46
C ILE A 161 2.57 8.73 9.67
N TYR A 162 2.54 9.46 8.58
CA TYR A 162 3.67 9.67 7.67
C TYR A 162 3.83 11.15 7.41
N ASP A 163 5.04 11.66 7.50
CA ASP A 163 5.43 12.95 6.95
C ASP A 163 5.28 12.93 5.41
N TRP A 164 5.33 14.07 4.80
CA TRP A 164 5.21 14.25 3.36
C TRP A 164 6.22 13.41 2.55
N ASP A 165 7.52 13.51 2.88
CA ASP A 165 8.58 12.75 2.19
C ASP A 165 8.46 11.24 2.42
N GLU A 166 8.02 10.85 3.60
CA GLU A 166 7.75 9.45 3.96
C GLU A 166 6.57 8.91 3.16
N TRP A 167 5.51 9.72 3.00
CA TRP A 167 4.33 9.36 2.22
C TRP A 167 4.64 9.21 0.73
N ILE A 168 5.49 10.08 0.18
CA ILE A 168 6.01 9.97 -1.19
C ILE A 168 6.82 8.67 -1.35
N THR A 169 7.68 8.36 -0.39
CA THR A 169 8.48 7.12 -0.41
C THR A 169 7.58 5.89 -0.41
N PHE A 170 6.56 5.89 0.44
CA PHE A 170 5.55 4.82 0.48
C PHE A 170 4.82 4.67 -0.87
N HIS A 171 4.37 5.77 -1.47
CA HIS A 171 3.71 5.74 -2.76
C HIS A 171 4.62 5.21 -3.87
N THR A 172 5.85 5.72 -3.96
CA THR A 172 6.76 5.32 -5.03
C THR A 172 7.15 3.84 -4.97
N ALA A 173 7.10 3.22 -3.78
CA ALA A 173 7.27 1.79 -3.62
C ALA A 173 6.24 0.97 -4.42
N PHE A 174 5.00 1.43 -4.52
CA PHE A 174 3.94 0.72 -5.26
C PHE A 174 4.11 0.75 -6.78
N VAL A 175 4.82 1.72 -7.32
CA VAL A 175 4.87 1.93 -8.78
C VAL A 175 6.23 1.66 -9.41
N ARG A 176 7.30 1.55 -8.62
CA ARG A 176 8.67 1.46 -9.16
C ARG A 176 8.94 0.19 -9.98
N TYR A 177 8.52 -0.98 -9.54
CA TYR A 177 8.76 -2.25 -10.26
C TYR A 177 7.99 -2.37 -11.57
N PRO A 178 6.68 -2.07 -11.62
CA PRO A 178 5.96 -2.00 -12.88
C PRO A 178 6.61 -1.05 -13.87
N LEU A 179 6.99 0.17 -13.45
CA LEU A 179 7.58 1.17 -14.33
C LEU A 179 8.99 0.78 -14.80
N TYR A 180 9.78 0.09 -13.97
CA TYR A 180 11.06 -0.47 -14.38
C TYR A 180 10.95 -1.38 -15.60
N ASN A 181 10.04 -2.34 -15.55
CA ASN A 181 9.82 -3.26 -16.67
C ASN A 181 9.30 -2.53 -17.92
N TYR A 182 8.54 -1.47 -17.72
CA TYR A 182 7.99 -0.68 -18.80
C TYR A 182 9.03 0.18 -19.52
N GLU A 183 9.96 0.81 -18.81
CA GLU A 183 11.04 1.58 -19.43
C GLU A 183 11.93 0.69 -20.30
N ARG A 184 12.29 -0.51 -19.82
CA ARG A 184 13.09 -1.47 -20.61
C ARG A 184 12.38 -2.00 -21.84
N THR A 185 11.07 -2.14 -21.81
CA THR A 185 10.32 -2.75 -22.93
C THR A 185 9.58 -1.76 -23.80
N GLN A 186 9.59 -0.45 -23.50
CA GLN A 186 8.86 0.63 -24.18
C GLN A 186 7.35 0.37 -24.34
N ILE A 187 6.77 -0.56 -23.57
CA ILE A 187 5.43 -1.06 -23.82
C ILE A 187 4.34 -0.13 -23.27
N VAL A 188 4.58 0.56 -22.13
CA VAL A 188 3.56 1.47 -21.59
C VAL A 188 3.31 2.66 -22.51
N THR A 189 4.36 3.25 -23.04
CA THR A 189 4.24 4.41 -23.92
C THR A 189 3.46 4.11 -25.20
N THR A 190 3.48 2.85 -25.66
CA THR A 190 2.73 2.42 -26.85
C THR A 190 1.32 1.93 -26.54
N LYS A 191 1.07 1.39 -25.34
CA LYS A 191 -0.25 0.84 -24.96
C LYS A 191 -1.21 1.85 -24.34
N LEU A 192 -0.68 2.84 -23.59
CA LEU A 192 -1.52 3.85 -22.96
C LEU A 192 -1.53 5.14 -23.77
N ASN A 193 -2.72 5.68 -23.99
CA ASN A 193 -2.87 7.04 -24.50
C ASN A 193 -2.26 8.04 -23.52
N THR A 194 -1.94 9.24 -24.02
CA THR A 194 -1.40 10.34 -23.20
C THR A 194 -2.29 10.75 -22.02
N ASN A 195 -3.51 10.21 -21.91
CA ASN A 195 -4.48 10.50 -20.87
C ASN A 195 -5.34 9.27 -20.58
N PRO A 196 -4.78 8.22 -19.92
CA PRO A 196 -5.50 6.98 -19.69
C PRO A 196 -6.72 7.22 -18.77
N ARG A 197 -7.81 6.53 -19.06
CA ARG A 197 -8.99 6.48 -18.21
C ARG A 197 -8.76 5.43 -17.14
N ILE A 198 -8.73 5.86 -15.88
CA ILE A 198 -8.49 5.01 -14.73
C ILE A 198 -9.77 4.87 -13.94
N VAL A 199 -10.21 3.63 -13.70
CA VAL A 199 -11.34 3.36 -12.80
C VAL A 199 -10.83 2.60 -11.58
N SER A 200 -11.09 3.14 -10.39
CA SER A 200 -10.85 2.47 -9.12
C SER A 200 -12.17 1.97 -8.54
N LEU A 201 -12.27 0.66 -8.32
CA LEU A 201 -13.40 -0.01 -7.69
C LEU A 201 -13.22 -0.24 -6.19
N PHE A 202 -12.08 0.18 -5.63
CA PHE A 202 -11.78 0.05 -4.20
C PHE A 202 -12.74 0.86 -3.33
N VAL A 203 -12.84 0.45 -2.07
CA VAL A 203 -13.58 1.16 -1.03
C VAL A 203 -13.05 2.59 -0.88
N THR A 204 -13.95 3.57 -0.88
CA THR A 204 -13.63 4.99 -0.70
C THR A 204 -13.61 5.34 0.79
N ASN A 205 -12.52 5.04 1.48
CA ASN A 205 -12.34 5.42 2.88
C ASN A 205 -10.97 6.10 3.05
N THR A 206 -10.98 7.39 3.37
CA THR A 206 -9.77 8.21 3.53
C THR A 206 -8.86 7.77 4.67
N ALA A 207 -9.33 6.95 5.59
CA ALA A 207 -8.48 6.32 6.61
C ALA A 207 -7.63 5.17 6.05
N ILE A 208 -7.97 4.61 4.88
CA ILE A 208 -7.23 3.51 4.25
C ILE A 208 -6.12 4.08 3.38
N ALA A 209 -4.89 3.56 3.54
CA ALA A 209 -3.72 4.05 2.81
C ALA A 209 -3.90 4.04 1.29
N ALA A 210 -4.41 2.95 0.71
CA ALA A 210 -4.62 2.82 -0.74
C ALA A 210 -5.55 3.91 -1.30
N TYR A 211 -6.65 4.24 -0.59
CA TYR A 211 -7.56 5.30 -1.02
C TYR A 211 -6.94 6.70 -0.85
N SER A 212 -6.23 6.94 0.25
CA SER A 212 -5.51 8.19 0.47
C SER A 212 -4.44 8.43 -0.59
N LEU A 213 -3.69 7.39 -0.99
CA LEU A 213 -2.75 7.44 -2.12
C LEU A 213 -3.46 7.80 -3.42
N ALA A 214 -4.55 7.09 -3.75
CA ALA A 214 -5.33 7.34 -4.95
C ALA A 214 -5.93 8.76 -4.97
N LYS A 215 -6.39 9.28 -3.84
CA LYS A 215 -6.89 10.67 -3.72
C LYS A 215 -5.78 11.70 -3.89
N THR A 216 -4.58 11.46 -3.35
CA THR A 216 -3.45 12.37 -3.53
C THR A 216 -3.05 12.47 -5.00
N PHE A 217 -2.86 11.35 -5.67
CA PHE A 217 -2.32 11.29 -7.03
C PHE A 217 -3.41 11.30 -8.12
N GLY A 218 -4.61 10.84 -7.81
CA GLY A 218 -5.75 10.85 -8.74
C GLY A 218 -6.23 12.25 -9.12
N ARG A 219 -5.92 13.28 -8.33
CA ARG A 219 -6.24 14.68 -8.66
C ARG A 219 -5.46 15.22 -9.84
N VAL A 220 -4.30 14.66 -10.13
CA VAL A 220 -3.50 15.02 -11.31
C VAL A 220 -4.10 14.45 -12.58
N ASN A 221 -4.79 13.33 -12.48
CA ASN A 221 -5.42 12.67 -13.61
C ASN A 221 -6.94 13.00 -13.64
N GLN A 222 -7.33 13.91 -14.51
CA GLN A 222 -8.75 14.28 -14.72
C GLN A 222 -9.62 13.11 -15.18
N ASN A 223 -9.00 12.01 -15.66
CA ASN A 223 -9.68 10.80 -16.10
C ASN A 223 -9.64 9.67 -15.05
N MET A 224 -9.43 9.99 -13.79
CA MET A 224 -9.53 9.03 -12.69
C MET A 224 -10.94 9.06 -12.08
N TYR A 225 -11.61 7.92 -12.13
CA TYR A 225 -12.97 7.72 -11.65
C TYR A 225 -12.97 6.78 -10.46
N PHE A 226 -13.63 7.18 -9.37
CA PHE A 226 -13.87 6.33 -8.22
C PHE A 226 -15.28 5.75 -8.29
N LEU A 227 -15.38 4.44 -8.33
CA LEU A 227 -16.62 3.69 -8.44
C LEU A 227 -16.62 2.53 -7.43
N PRO A 228 -16.74 2.84 -6.11
CA PRO A 228 -16.59 1.86 -5.05
C PRO A 228 -17.65 0.77 -5.16
N MET A 229 -17.22 -0.43 -5.56
CA MET A 229 -18.12 -1.53 -5.88
C MET A 229 -18.89 -2.06 -4.67
N ALA A 230 -18.35 -1.89 -3.46
CA ALA A 230 -19.01 -2.32 -2.22
C ALA A 230 -20.32 -1.54 -1.91
N VAL A 231 -20.43 -0.29 -2.36
CA VAL A 231 -21.55 0.61 -1.99
C VAL A 231 -22.31 1.16 -3.19
N THR A 232 -21.81 0.92 -4.41
CA THR A 232 -22.46 1.37 -5.65
C THR A 232 -23.36 0.26 -6.19
N PRO A 233 -24.64 0.54 -6.47
CA PRO A 233 -25.55 -0.43 -7.09
C PRO A 233 -24.95 -1.05 -8.36
N LEU A 234 -25.04 -2.36 -8.51
CA LEU A 234 -24.38 -3.11 -9.58
C LEU A 234 -24.74 -2.62 -10.99
N ASN A 235 -26.00 -2.25 -11.21
CA ASN A 235 -26.46 -1.68 -12.49
C ASN A 235 -25.76 -0.36 -12.82
N ILE A 236 -25.48 0.46 -11.81
CA ILE A 236 -24.69 1.72 -11.97
C ILE A 236 -23.24 1.39 -12.31
N VAL A 237 -22.63 0.41 -11.62
CA VAL A 237 -21.27 -0.05 -11.94
C VAL A 237 -21.17 -0.51 -13.40
N ILE A 238 -22.10 -1.36 -13.84
CA ILE A 238 -22.16 -1.86 -15.22
C ILE A 238 -22.28 -0.71 -16.21
N THR A 239 -23.23 0.19 -16.00
CA THR A 239 -23.46 1.35 -16.87
C THR A 239 -22.23 2.23 -16.96
N ARG A 240 -21.63 2.59 -15.82
CA ARG A 240 -20.46 3.47 -15.77
C ARG A 240 -19.21 2.84 -16.39
N LEU A 241 -18.94 1.56 -16.14
CA LEU A 241 -17.80 0.87 -16.78
C LEU A 241 -17.95 0.85 -18.30
N ASN A 242 -19.15 0.56 -18.81
CA ASN A 242 -19.43 0.58 -20.25
C ASN A 242 -19.32 2.00 -20.86
N GLN A 243 -19.66 3.05 -20.11
CA GLN A 243 -19.49 4.44 -20.56
C GLN A 243 -18.04 4.91 -20.55
N ILE A 244 -17.32 4.62 -19.46
CA ILE A 244 -15.96 5.12 -19.24
C ILE A 244 -14.96 4.38 -20.15
N GLN A 245 -15.13 3.08 -20.38
CA GLN A 245 -14.18 2.25 -21.13
C GLN A 245 -12.76 2.38 -20.57
N PRO A 246 -12.49 1.90 -19.35
CA PRO A 246 -11.22 2.14 -18.67
C PRO A 246 -10.03 1.53 -19.41
N ASP A 247 -8.94 2.28 -19.51
CA ASP A 247 -7.64 1.78 -19.95
C ASP A 247 -6.91 1.07 -18.80
N ILE A 248 -7.14 1.56 -17.56
CA ILE A 248 -6.63 0.97 -16.32
C ILE A 248 -7.79 0.70 -15.37
N LEU A 249 -7.91 -0.54 -14.89
CA LEU A 249 -8.88 -0.93 -13.87
C LEU A 249 -8.15 -1.32 -12.59
N SER A 250 -8.47 -0.64 -11.47
CA SER A 250 -7.85 -0.88 -10.17
C SER A 250 -8.89 -1.38 -9.16
N ALA A 251 -8.67 -2.59 -8.61
CA ALA A 251 -9.62 -3.21 -7.70
C ALA A 251 -9.00 -4.33 -6.86
N GLY A 252 -9.72 -4.77 -5.82
CA GLY A 252 -9.46 -6.06 -5.18
C GLY A 252 -9.73 -7.22 -6.14
N PRO A 253 -8.98 -8.34 -6.05
CA PRO A 253 -9.18 -9.53 -6.88
C PRO A 253 -10.62 -10.03 -6.94
N SER A 254 -11.36 -9.99 -5.83
CA SER A 254 -12.77 -10.39 -5.79
C SER A 254 -13.67 -9.51 -6.66
N TYR A 255 -13.43 -8.21 -6.70
CA TYR A 255 -14.17 -7.29 -7.59
C TYR A 255 -13.81 -7.51 -9.05
N ILE A 256 -12.53 -7.74 -9.37
CA ILE A 256 -12.08 -8.10 -10.71
C ILE A 256 -12.74 -9.41 -11.16
N HIS A 257 -12.75 -10.42 -10.29
CA HIS A 257 -13.45 -11.69 -10.56
C HIS A 257 -14.92 -11.46 -10.96
N LYS A 258 -15.63 -10.63 -10.19
CA LYS A 258 -17.01 -10.26 -10.49
C LYS A 258 -17.16 -9.52 -11.82
N VAL A 259 -16.27 -8.59 -12.12
CA VAL A 259 -16.28 -7.86 -13.41
C VAL A 259 -16.03 -8.82 -14.58
N CYS A 260 -15.07 -9.76 -14.46
CA CYS A 260 -14.84 -10.80 -15.48
C CYS A 260 -16.10 -11.63 -15.76
N GLN A 261 -16.79 -12.09 -14.71
CA GLN A 261 -18.06 -12.81 -14.87
C GLN A 261 -19.13 -11.99 -15.60
N LEU A 262 -19.19 -10.67 -15.36
CA LEU A 262 -20.15 -9.78 -16.04
C LEU A 262 -19.74 -9.53 -17.50
N VAL A 263 -18.44 -9.52 -17.80
CA VAL A 263 -17.92 -9.46 -19.18
C VAL A 263 -18.29 -10.72 -19.92
N GLN A 264 -18.05 -11.91 -19.36
CA GLN A 264 -18.42 -13.20 -19.98
C GLN A 264 -19.93 -13.33 -20.22
N LYS A 265 -20.76 -12.72 -19.36
CA LYS A 265 -22.22 -12.63 -19.54
C LYS A 265 -22.65 -11.54 -20.55
N GLY A 266 -21.72 -10.81 -21.16
CA GLY A 266 -21.99 -9.72 -22.10
C GLY A 266 -22.63 -8.46 -21.50
N GLN A 267 -22.70 -8.36 -20.16
CA GLN A 267 -23.27 -7.20 -19.48
C GLN A 267 -22.28 -6.04 -19.40
N ILE A 268 -20.99 -6.34 -19.29
CA ILE A 268 -19.90 -5.36 -19.36
C ILE A 268 -19.11 -5.62 -20.63
N LYS A 269 -18.78 -4.55 -21.37
CA LYS A 269 -18.03 -4.60 -22.63
C LYS A 269 -16.85 -3.64 -22.54
N ILE A 270 -15.83 -4.05 -21.79
CA ILE A 270 -14.57 -3.28 -21.61
C ILE A 270 -13.38 -4.19 -21.88
N GLU A 271 -12.27 -3.57 -22.31
CA GLU A 271 -11.00 -4.24 -22.55
C GLU A 271 -9.86 -3.38 -21.94
N PRO A 272 -9.66 -3.47 -20.61
CA PRO A 272 -8.60 -2.73 -19.94
C PRO A 272 -7.23 -3.24 -20.42
N LYS A 273 -6.28 -2.34 -20.54
CA LYS A 273 -4.88 -2.65 -20.91
C LYS A 273 -4.07 -3.06 -19.70
N ILE A 274 -4.44 -2.52 -18.52
CA ILE A 274 -3.77 -2.76 -17.25
C ILE A 274 -4.81 -3.05 -16.17
N LEU A 275 -4.54 -4.09 -15.37
CA LEU A 275 -5.20 -4.31 -14.08
C LEU A 275 -4.22 -4.00 -12.95
N PHE A 276 -4.66 -3.20 -11.99
CA PHE A 276 -3.96 -2.97 -10.74
C PHE A 276 -4.75 -3.68 -9.63
N VAL A 277 -4.26 -4.84 -9.18
CA VAL A 277 -4.96 -5.68 -8.21
C VAL A 277 -4.21 -5.73 -6.89
N GLY A 278 -4.94 -5.71 -5.77
CA GLY A 278 -4.32 -5.75 -4.44
C GLY A 278 -5.34 -5.63 -3.32
N GLY A 279 -4.85 -5.60 -2.07
CA GLY A 279 -5.69 -5.54 -0.88
C GLY A 279 -6.34 -6.87 -0.48
N GLU A 280 -6.29 -7.86 -1.35
CA GLU A 280 -6.75 -9.23 -1.16
C GLU A 280 -5.79 -10.19 -1.89
N PRO A 281 -5.74 -11.48 -1.51
CA PRO A 281 -4.98 -12.47 -2.27
C PRO A 281 -5.52 -12.66 -3.70
N LEU A 282 -4.62 -12.70 -4.67
CA LEU A 282 -4.95 -13.06 -6.04
C LEU A 282 -4.82 -14.59 -6.19
N PHE A 283 -5.93 -15.30 -6.13
CA PHE A 283 -5.96 -16.76 -6.28
C PHE A 283 -5.90 -17.21 -7.74
N GLU A 284 -5.35 -18.42 -7.97
CA GLU A 284 -5.20 -19.00 -9.31
C GLU A 284 -6.50 -18.98 -10.13
N GLN A 285 -7.65 -19.29 -9.51
CA GLN A 285 -8.95 -19.27 -10.19
C GLN A 285 -9.29 -17.88 -10.74
N THR A 286 -9.03 -16.83 -9.98
CA THR A 286 -9.25 -15.44 -10.41
C THR A 286 -8.26 -15.05 -11.49
N LEU A 287 -6.99 -15.44 -11.35
CA LEU A 287 -5.95 -15.18 -12.35
C LEU A 287 -6.29 -15.88 -13.69
N ALA A 288 -6.73 -17.16 -13.64
CA ALA A 288 -7.18 -17.89 -14.83
C ALA A 288 -8.35 -17.19 -15.51
N LEU A 289 -9.36 -16.78 -14.73
CA LEU A 289 -10.53 -16.06 -15.24
C LEU A 289 -10.16 -14.71 -15.89
N ILE A 290 -9.19 -13.97 -15.31
CA ILE A 290 -8.67 -12.73 -15.90
C ILE A 290 -8.02 -13.02 -17.26
N LYS A 291 -7.13 -14.01 -17.32
CA LYS A 291 -6.41 -14.39 -18.54
C LYS A 291 -7.36 -14.88 -19.64
N GLU A 292 -8.43 -15.58 -19.28
CA GLU A 292 -9.48 -16.00 -20.21
C GLU A 292 -10.29 -14.79 -20.73
N THR A 293 -10.66 -13.88 -19.83
CA THR A 293 -11.49 -12.70 -20.17
C THR A 293 -10.71 -11.66 -20.97
N TRP A 294 -9.47 -11.40 -20.58
CA TRP A 294 -8.58 -10.40 -21.21
C TRP A 294 -7.17 -10.96 -21.44
N PRO A 295 -6.94 -11.76 -22.48
CA PRO A 295 -5.66 -12.46 -22.71
C PRO A 295 -4.42 -11.54 -22.83
N LYS A 296 -4.63 -10.26 -23.21
CA LYS A 296 -3.55 -9.29 -23.46
C LYS A 296 -3.38 -8.27 -22.32
N VAL A 297 -4.14 -8.41 -21.23
CA VAL A 297 -4.06 -7.46 -20.10
C VAL A 297 -2.77 -7.65 -19.33
N ASP A 298 -2.14 -6.54 -18.96
CA ASP A 298 -1.01 -6.54 -18.02
C ASP A 298 -1.55 -6.49 -16.59
N ILE A 299 -1.09 -7.40 -15.72
CA ILE A 299 -1.54 -7.51 -14.34
C ILE A 299 -0.44 -7.01 -13.41
N PHE A 300 -0.74 -5.97 -12.62
CA PHE A 300 0.06 -5.50 -11.51
C PHE A 300 -0.59 -5.96 -10.22
N ASN A 301 -0.02 -7.02 -9.65
CA ASN A 301 -0.44 -7.59 -8.39
C ASN A 301 0.36 -6.95 -7.26
N VAL A 302 -0.34 -6.29 -6.34
CA VAL A 302 0.25 -5.45 -5.30
C VAL A 302 -0.05 -6.04 -3.94
N PHE A 303 0.98 -6.29 -3.17
CA PHE A 303 0.90 -6.54 -1.74
C PHE A 303 1.37 -5.29 -0.99
N GLY A 304 0.67 -4.88 0.04
CA GLY A 304 1.09 -3.74 0.85
C GLY A 304 0.39 -3.70 2.19
N CYS A 305 1.15 -3.36 3.22
CA CYS A 305 0.61 -3.10 4.55
C CYS A 305 0.81 -1.64 4.95
N THR A 306 -0.04 -1.18 5.87
CA THR A 306 -0.02 0.20 6.36
C THR A 306 1.27 0.54 7.09
N GLU A 307 2.00 -0.46 7.53
CA GLU A 307 3.31 -0.39 8.19
C GLU A 307 4.46 -0.01 7.24
N GLY A 308 4.20 -0.01 5.93
CA GLY A 308 5.13 0.47 4.89
C GLY A 308 5.85 -0.61 4.09
N MET A 309 5.61 -1.90 4.38
CA MET A 309 6.07 -2.99 3.53
C MET A 309 5.23 -3.05 2.26
N VAL A 310 5.89 -3.14 1.13
CA VAL A 310 5.27 -3.23 -0.20
C VAL A 310 5.95 -4.33 -1.01
N GLY A 311 5.13 -5.16 -1.65
CA GLY A 311 5.56 -6.14 -2.62
C GLY A 311 4.80 -5.94 -3.93
N LEU A 312 5.50 -6.02 -5.06
CA LEU A 312 4.89 -5.97 -6.38
C LEU A 312 5.49 -7.03 -7.29
N ASN A 313 4.63 -7.62 -8.12
CA ASN A 313 5.13 -8.48 -9.17
C ASN A 313 5.89 -7.66 -10.22
N CYS A 314 6.94 -8.28 -10.76
CA CYS A 314 7.51 -7.83 -12.02
C CYS A 314 6.82 -8.57 -13.19
N ARG A 315 7.08 -8.12 -14.45
CA ARG A 315 6.49 -8.77 -15.63
C ARG A 315 6.96 -10.22 -15.85
N ALA A 316 8.09 -10.59 -15.29
CA ALA A 316 8.62 -11.93 -15.44
C ALA A 316 7.69 -13.00 -14.83
N ASN A 317 7.07 -12.68 -13.68
CA ASN A 317 6.13 -13.59 -13.04
C ASN A 317 5.09 -12.84 -12.19
N VAL A 318 3.79 -13.04 -12.49
CA VAL A 318 2.68 -12.41 -11.75
C VAL A 318 2.46 -13.02 -10.36
N ASP A 319 2.92 -14.25 -10.15
CA ASP A 319 2.76 -14.99 -8.89
C ASP A 319 3.92 -14.74 -7.91
N GLU A 320 4.91 -13.95 -8.29
CA GLU A 320 6.09 -13.62 -7.50
C GLU A 320 6.26 -12.13 -7.40
N MET A 321 6.64 -11.65 -6.21
CA MET A 321 6.76 -10.24 -5.92
C MET A 321 8.14 -9.88 -5.39
N HIS A 322 8.68 -8.76 -5.87
CA HIS A 322 9.80 -8.10 -5.22
C HIS A 322 9.32 -7.24 -4.06
N LEU A 323 9.97 -7.38 -2.92
CA LEU A 323 9.74 -6.53 -1.76
C LEU A 323 10.57 -5.25 -1.86
N ASN A 324 10.11 -4.20 -1.19
CA ASN A 324 10.87 -2.97 -1.01
C ASN A 324 11.88 -3.08 0.15
N ASP A 325 12.75 -4.10 0.11
CA ASP A 325 13.68 -4.44 1.21
C ASP A 325 14.79 -3.41 1.43
N ASP A 326 15.03 -2.52 0.48
CA ASP A 326 15.82 -1.30 0.68
C ASP A 326 15.11 -0.25 1.56
N GLN A 327 13.81 -0.36 1.72
CA GLN A 327 12.96 0.56 2.50
C GLN A 327 12.38 -0.09 3.76
N CYS A 328 12.25 -1.42 3.76
CA CYS A 328 11.75 -2.19 4.91
C CYS A 328 12.57 -3.46 5.08
N ILE A 329 13.22 -3.63 6.23
CA ILE A 329 13.82 -4.93 6.58
C ILE A 329 12.72 -5.84 7.10
N ILE A 330 12.70 -7.08 6.63
CA ILE A 330 11.73 -8.09 7.02
C ILE A 330 12.47 -9.29 7.57
N GLU A 331 12.11 -9.68 8.80
CA GLU A 331 12.65 -10.81 9.53
C GLU A 331 11.57 -11.91 9.60
N PRO A 332 11.62 -12.97 8.75
CA PRO A 332 10.69 -14.09 8.84
C PRO A 332 10.94 -14.91 10.10
N LEU A 333 9.87 -15.31 10.80
CA LEU A 333 9.93 -15.94 12.11
C LEU A 333 9.05 -17.19 12.17
N ASP A 334 9.49 -18.18 12.96
CA ASP A 334 8.64 -19.28 13.39
C ASP A 334 7.69 -18.86 14.54
N GLU A 335 6.85 -19.80 14.98
CA GLU A 335 5.91 -19.58 16.09
C GLU A 335 6.61 -19.25 17.42
N GLN A 336 7.88 -19.65 17.56
CA GLN A 336 8.72 -19.38 18.73
C GLN A 336 9.54 -18.09 18.63
N ASN A 337 9.29 -17.27 17.60
CA ASN A 337 10.00 -16.02 17.28
C ASN A 337 11.49 -16.21 16.89
N ARG A 338 11.86 -17.36 16.35
CA ARG A 338 13.21 -17.60 15.85
C ARG A 338 13.26 -17.32 14.34
N PRO A 339 14.35 -16.76 13.84
CA PRO A 339 14.54 -16.55 12.40
C PRO A 339 14.36 -17.85 11.63
N VAL A 340 13.74 -17.77 10.46
CA VAL A 340 13.46 -18.89 9.57
C VAL A 340 14.17 -18.68 8.24
N ASP A 341 14.74 -19.76 7.68
CA ASP A 341 15.37 -19.74 6.37
C ASP A 341 14.35 -19.52 5.24
N LYS A 342 14.86 -19.04 4.09
CA LYS A 342 14.05 -18.92 2.87
C LYS A 342 13.57 -20.29 2.41
N GLY A 343 12.40 -20.32 1.78
CA GLY A 343 11.77 -21.56 1.32
C GLY A 343 10.74 -22.13 2.30
N ILE A 344 10.58 -21.50 3.47
CA ILE A 344 9.61 -21.89 4.49
C ILE A 344 8.50 -20.84 4.54
N MET A 345 7.24 -21.28 4.54
CA MET A 345 6.09 -20.41 4.74
C MET A 345 6.07 -19.93 6.20
N VAL A 346 5.96 -18.63 6.39
CA VAL A 346 5.84 -18.02 7.72
C VAL A 346 4.54 -17.25 7.84
N SER A 347 3.96 -17.24 9.03
CA SER A 347 2.77 -16.45 9.38
C SER A 347 3.08 -15.34 10.39
N LYS A 348 4.37 -15.15 10.68
CA LYS A 348 4.87 -14.13 11.61
C LYS A 348 6.18 -13.56 11.10
N MET A 349 6.31 -12.24 11.19
CA MET A 349 7.53 -11.54 10.84
C MET A 349 7.68 -10.26 11.66
N TYR A 350 8.92 -9.77 11.78
CA TYR A 350 9.14 -8.39 12.19
C TYR A 350 9.46 -7.51 10.98
N ILE A 351 8.89 -6.30 10.98
CA ILE A 351 9.14 -5.27 9.99
C ILE A 351 9.88 -4.13 10.67
N THR A 352 11.04 -3.74 10.11
CA THR A 352 11.72 -2.50 10.44
C THR A 352 11.59 -1.54 9.26
N ASN A 353 10.76 -0.51 9.42
CA ASN A 353 10.55 0.52 8.40
C ASN A 353 11.73 1.50 8.42
N LEU A 354 12.43 1.67 7.30
CA LEU A 354 13.66 2.45 7.18
C LEU A 354 13.44 3.90 6.72
N TYR A 355 12.19 4.31 6.50
CA TYR A 355 11.85 5.62 5.95
C TYR A 355 10.78 6.39 6.73
N ASN A 356 10.05 5.78 7.65
CA ASN A 356 9.10 6.48 8.50
C ASN A 356 9.80 6.99 9.77
N TYR A 357 10.32 8.21 9.71
CA TYR A 357 10.98 8.89 10.83
C TYR A 357 9.98 9.49 11.81
N THR A 358 8.75 9.80 11.36
CA THR A 358 7.69 10.39 12.18
C THR A 358 7.15 9.40 13.21
N LEU A 359 6.88 8.15 12.79
CA LEU A 359 6.43 7.06 13.66
C LEU A 359 7.32 5.83 13.39
N PRO A 360 8.53 5.77 13.94
CA PRO A 360 9.46 4.68 13.66
C PRO A 360 8.90 3.33 14.10
N LEU A 361 8.86 2.38 13.17
CA LEU A 361 8.49 0.99 13.42
C LEU A 361 9.76 0.14 13.34
N ILE A 362 10.32 -0.21 14.50
CA ILE A 362 11.53 -1.02 14.62
C ILE A 362 11.11 -2.39 15.16
N ARG A 363 11.34 -3.45 14.38
CA ARG A 363 10.93 -4.82 14.67
C ARG A 363 9.45 -4.92 15.08
N TYR A 364 8.59 -4.31 14.27
CA TYR A 364 7.14 -4.35 14.46
C TYR A 364 6.57 -5.67 13.97
N GLU A 365 5.80 -6.36 14.82
CA GLU A 365 5.18 -7.64 14.54
C GLU A 365 4.06 -7.53 13.50
N ASN A 366 4.18 -8.30 12.42
CA ASN A 366 3.19 -8.48 11.38
C ASN A 366 2.84 -9.98 11.24
N SER A 367 1.58 -10.29 10.94
CA SER A 367 1.04 -11.65 10.89
C SER A 367 0.50 -12.04 9.51
N ASP A 368 1.00 -11.45 8.44
CA ASP A 368 0.66 -11.88 7.07
C ASP A 368 1.45 -13.15 6.71
N GLU A 369 0.81 -14.11 6.00
CA GLU A 369 1.48 -15.31 5.50
C GLU A 369 2.33 -14.99 4.28
N ILE A 370 3.64 -15.26 4.38
CA ILE A 370 4.61 -14.99 3.32
C ILE A 370 5.56 -16.17 3.14
N LEU A 371 5.83 -16.54 1.88
CA LEU A 371 6.88 -17.47 1.50
C LEU A 371 8.03 -16.70 0.83
N PHE A 372 9.18 -16.63 1.49
CA PHE A 372 10.39 -16.05 0.94
C PHE A 372 11.06 -17.03 -0.01
N LEU A 373 11.26 -16.65 -1.26
CA LEU A 373 11.83 -17.53 -2.27
C LEU A 373 13.37 -17.50 -2.22
N ASN A 374 13.98 -18.69 -2.31
CA ASN A 374 15.43 -18.84 -2.37
C ASN A 374 15.91 -18.93 -3.83
N LYS A 375 15.56 -17.93 -4.63
CA LYS A 375 15.99 -17.82 -6.03
C LYS A 375 16.13 -16.36 -6.43
N THR A 376 16.78 -16.12 -7.55
CA THR A 376 16.79 -14.83 -8.24
C THR A 376 15.65 -14.75 -9.24
N CYS A 377 15.13 -13.55 -9.50
CA CYS A 377 14.16 -13.33 -10.54
C CYS A 377 14.84 -13.18 -11.90
N ASP A 378 14.23 -13.71 -12.96
CA ASP A 378 14.73 -13.60 -14.35
C ASP A 378 14.81 -12.14 -14.84
N CYS A 379 14.16 -11.20 -14.15
CA CYS A 379 14.28 -9.77 -14.44
C CYS A 379 15.62 -9.16 -14.03
N GLY A 380 16.44 -9.86 -13.26
CA GLY A 380 17.76 -9.42 -12.78
C GLY A 380 17.73 -8.44 -11.60
N ILE A 381 16.57 -8.20 -10.99
CA ILE A 381 16.45 -7.37 -9.77
C ILE A 381 16.92 -8.19 -8.56
N HIS A 382 17.78 -7.59 -7.71
CA HIS A 382 18.36 -8.25 -6.53
C HIS A 382 17.54 -8.10 -5.26
N HIS A 383 16.43 -7.38 -5.31
CA HIS A 383 15.51 -7.25 -4.18
C HIS A 383 14.90 -8.60 -3.81
N GLN A 384 14.57 -8.76 -2.52
CA GLN A 384 14.03 -10.00 -1.97
C GLN A 384 12.75 -10.41 -2.70
N LEU A 385 12.68 -11.69 -3.07
CA LEU A 385 11.56 -12.26 -3.80
C LEU A 385 10.68 -13.07 -2.86
N ILE A 386 9.38 -12.89 -2.97
CA ILE A 386 8.35 -13.66 -2.26
C ILE A 386 7.35 -14.26 -3.24
N GLN A 387 6.69 -15.33 -2.84
CA GLN A 387 5.47 -15.75 -3.51
C GLN A 387 4.34 -14.78 -3.14
N THR A 388 3.38 -14.59 -4.03
CA THR A 388 2.18 -13.80 -3.75
C THR A 388 1.54 -14.24 -2.42
N PRO A 389 1.38 -13.33 -1.43
CA PRO A 389 0.80 -13.67 -0.15
C PRO A 389 -0.61 -14.20 -0.26
N LYS A 390 -0.93 -15.22 0.55
CA LYS A 390 -2.27 -15.86 0.57
C LYS A 390 -3.24 -15.24 1.59
N GLY A 391 -2.81 -14.19 2.30
CA GLY A 391 -3.62 -13.53 3.32
C GLY A 391 -3.15 -13.87 4.74
N ARG A 392 -4.04 -13.71 5.71
CA ARG A 392 -3.79 -14.01 7.12
C ARG A 392 -4.45 -15.32 7.53
N PRO A 393 -3.76 -16.19 8.29
CA PRO A 393 -4.36 -17.42 8.79
C PRO A 393 -5.65 -17.14 9.57
N GLY A 394 -6.71 -17.91 9.32
CA GLY A 394 -7.94 -17.90 10.12
C GLY A 394 -8.82 -16.65 10.01
N CYS A 395 -8.56 -15.74 9.08
CA CYS A 395 -9.40 -14.56 8.84
C CYS A 395 -10.47 -14.78 7.77
N ASP A 396 -10.44 -15.91 7.06
CA ASP A 396 -11.27 -16.18 5.90
C ASP A 396 -12.45 -17.08 6.23
N PHE A 397 -13.52 -16.95 5.43
CA PHE A 397 -14.74 -17.72 5.58
C PHE A 397 -14.76 -18.85 4.56
N ASN A 398 -14.74 -20.09 5.06
CA ASN A 398 -14.87 -21.28 4.23
C ASN A 398 -16.31 -21.81 4.33
N TYR A 399 -17.00 -21.87 3.19
CA TYR A 399 -18.34 -22.41 3.06
C TYR A 399 -18.33 -23.79 2.40
N PRO A 400 -19.38 -24.62 2.59
CA PRO A 400 -19.52 -25.88 1.87
C PRO A 400 -19.43 -25.70 0.36
N GLY A 401 -18.84 -26.66 -0.34
CA GLY A 401 -18.63 -26.60 -1.79
C GLY A 401 -17.34 -25.85 -2.20
N ASN A 402 -16.35 -25.78 -1.33
CA ASN A 402 -15.07 -25.09 -1.56
C ASN A 402 -15.23 -23.60 -1.91
N ILE A 403 -16.27 -22.97 -1.38
CA ILE A 403 -16.48 -21.52 -1.52
C ILE A 403 -15.66 -20.82 -0.45
N PHE A 404 -14.66 -20.10 -0.91
CA PHE A 404 -13.78 -19.27 -0.07
C PHE A 404 -14.21 -17.81 -0.21
N VAL A 405 -14.41 -17.12 0.93
CA VAL A 405 -14.76 -15.71 0.97
C VAL A 405 -13.78 -14.97 1.87
N HIS A 406 -12.98 -14.11 1.27
CA HIS A 406 -12.03 -13.29 2.02
C HIS A 406 -12.75 -12.26 2.89
N HIS A 407 -12.28 -12.06 4.12
CA HIS A 407 -12.91 -11.18 5.11
C HIS A 407 -13.07 -9.72 4.64
N SER A 408 -12.20 -9.24 3.74
CA SER A 408 -12.27 -7.88 3.20
C SER A 408 -13.56 -7.57 2.43
N LEU A 409 -14.20 -8.59 1.83
CA LEU A 409 -15.50 -8.44 1.19
C LEU A 409 -16.58 -8.01 2.18
N PHE A 410 -16.58 -8.60 3.36
CA PHE A 410 -17.51 -8.22 4.42
C PHE A 410 -17.17 -6.84 4.99
N LEU A 411 -15.88 -6.53 5.18
CA LEU A 411 -15.46 -5.20 5.63
C LEU A 411 -15.92 -4.11 4.67
N GLY A 412 -15.79 -4.31 3.36
CA GLY A 412 -16.24 -3.37 2.34
C GLY A 412 -17.75 -3.12 2.36
N ALA A 413 -18.55 -4.17 2.59
CA ALA A 413 -20.01 -4.09 2.64
C ALA A 413 -20.53 -3.49 3.96
N LEU A 414 -19.83 -3.72 5.07
CA LEU A 414 -20.30 -3.43 6.42
C LEU A 414 -19.76 -2.11 7.00
N LEU A 415 -18.64 -1.59 6.49
CA LEU A 415 -18.02 -0.33 6.96
C LEU A 415 -18.94 0.92 6.87
N PRO A 416 -19.88 1.05 5.91
CA PRO A 416 -20.81 2.18 5.86
C PRO A 416 -21.87 2.16 6.97
N GLU A 417 -22.16 1.01 7.56
CA GLU A 417 -23.20 0.87 8.55
C GLU A 417 -22.73 1.32 9.94
N LYS A 418 -23.42 2.29 10.56
CA LYS A 418 -23.15 2.78 11.92
C LYS A 418 -23.18 1.69 12.99
N ILE A 419 -23.82 0.55 12.70
CA ILE A 419 -23.99 -0.61 13.57
C ILE A 419 -22.64 -1.23 13.94
N PHE A 420 -21.64 -1.20 13.05
CA PHE A 420 -20.35 -1.89 13.24
C PHE A 420 -19.31 -1.12 14.04
N ARG A 421 -19.55 0.15 14.39
CA ARG A 421 -18.64 0.91 15.27
C ARG A 421 -18.49 0.27 16.67
N ASN A 422 -19.40 -0.61 17.06
CA ASN A 422 -19.44 -1.25 18.39
C ASN A 422 -19.08 -2.75 18.36
N ILE A 423 -18.74 -3.34 17.23
CA ILE A 423 -18.38 -4.78 17.19
C ILE A 423 -16.96 -4.96 17.73
N ARG A 424 -16.84 -5.55 18.92
CA ARG A 424 -15.59 -5.73 19.67
C ARG A 424 -14.84 -7.04 19.39
N SER A 425 -15.38 -7.97 18.59
CA SER A 425 -14.71 -9.24 18.30
C SER A 425 -15.19 -9.91 17.02
N ASN A 426 -14.33 -10.72 16.37
CA ASN A 426 -14.68 -11.54 15.21
C ASN A 426 -15.87 -12.49 15.50
N LYS A 427 -16.03 -12.98 16.74
CA LYS A 427 -17.17 -13.83 17.16
C LYS A 427 -18.50 -13.08 17.10
N GLN A 428 -18.53 -11.79 17.43
CA GLN A 428 -19.74 -10.97 17.32
C GLN A 428 -20.10 -10.70 15.85
N LEU A 429 -19.08 -10.47 15.00
CA LEU A 429 -19.26 -10.32 13.55
C LEU A 429 -19.84 -11.61 12.94
N MET A 430 -19.29 -12.77 13.32
CA MET A 430 -19.78 -14.09 12.87
C MET A 430 -21.22 -14.35 13.29
N GLY A 431 -21.59 -14.00 14.52
CA GLY A 431 -22.97 -14.13 15.01
C GLY A 431 -23.97 -13.21 14.30
N LEU A 432 -23.53 -12.08 13.74
CA LEU A 432 -24.36 -11.18 12.95
C LEU A 432 -24.54 -11.69 11.51
N ILE A 433 -23.44 -12.17 10.89
CA ILE A 433 -23.44 -12.69 9.52
C ILE A 433 -24.27 -13.98 9.41
N SER A 434 -24.29 -14.81 10.46
CA SER A 434 -25.14 -16.01 10.46
C SER A 434 -26.65 -15.74 10.59
N ARG A 435 -27.03 -14.47 10.82
CA ARG A 435 -28.43 -14.00 10.91
C ARG A 435 -28.88 -13.20 9.69
N LEU A 436 -27.96 -12.86 8.77
CA LEU A 436 -28.21 -12.30 7.45
C LEU A 436 -28.21 -13.39 6.38
#